data_08746344ae9227edcae1f58aca3de325
#
_entry.id   08746344ae9227edcae1f58aca3de325
#
_cell.length_a   1.000
_cell.length_b   1.000
_cell.length_c   1.000
_cell.angle_alpha   90.00
_cell.angle_beta   90.00
_cell.angle_gamma   90.00
#
_symmetry.space_group_name_H-M   'P 1'
#
loop_
_entity.id
_entity.type
_entity.pdbx_description
1 polymer ?
#
loop_
_entity_poly.entity_id
_entity_poly.type
_entity_poly.pdbx_seq_one_letter_code
_entity_poly.pdbx_strand_id
1 'polypeptide(L)'
;MVALAAPGGWGTEMRNNEDILPGADWCDRFQGEMMRPGMTSLDVSRLLLDHPPAWISGLMALRNRVVSLFGLKTVELVAGASAGGFPVLSSSRERTVLGFDDHHLDFRIVVDLEEQECRQLVSVTTLVRRKNLFGRLYLLAVGPFHRRIVPATMRPFCTDVRPVSTETAWFSRPASG
;
A
#
# COMPACT_ATOMS: atom_id res chain seq x y z
N MET A 1 24.72 -30.98 1.42
CA MET A 1 23.96 -30.77 0.17
C MET A 1 22.66 -30.12 0.59
N VAL A 2 22.64 -28.77 0.67
CA VAL A 2 21.50 -27.99 1.13
C VAL A 2 20.68 -27.66 -0.11
N ALA A 3 19.48 -28.20 -0.19
CA ALA A 3 18.55 -27.91 -1.27
C ALA A 3 18.09 -26.45 -1.16
N LEU A 4 18.45 -25.64 -2.17
CA LEU A 4 17.88 -24.30 -2.37
C LEU A 4 16.37 -24.48 -2.67
N ALA A 5 15.54 -24.02 -1.74
CA ALA A 5 14.11 -23.91 -1.99
C ALA A 5 13.89 -22.88 -3.12
N ALA A 6 13.24 -23.30 -4.18
CA ALA A 6 12.86 -22.46 -5.30
C ALA A 6 11.87 -21.35 -4.84
N PRO A 7 11.92 -20.13 -5.41
CA PRO A 7 10.99 -19.05 -5.08
C PRO A 7 9.62 -19.32 -5.72
N GLY A 8 8.75 -20.06 -5.01
CA GLY A 8 7.42 -20.47 -5.47
C GLY A 8 6.26 -19.53 -5.09
N GLY A 9 6.53 -18.30 -4.61
CA GLY A 9 5.50 -17.42 -4.04
C GLY A 9 4.76 -16.49 -5.02
N TRP A 10 5.34 -16.15 -6.14
CA TRP A 10 4.88 -15.05 -7.00
C TRP A 10 3.50 -15.24 -7.64
N GLY A 11 3.14 -16.45 -8.00
CA GLY A 11 1.82 -16.73 -8.63
C GLY A 11 0.64 -16.66 -7.65
N THR A 12 0.88 -16.92 -6.38
CA THR A 12 -0.16 -16.88 -5.33
C THR A 12 -0.39 -15.43 -4.85
N GLU A 13 0.66 -14.61 -4.79
CA GLU A 13 0.56 -13.20 -4.42
C GLU A 13 -0.18 -12.36 -5.47
N MET A 14 0.02 -12.63 -6.76
CA MET A 14 -0.72 -11.93 -7.83
C MET A 14 -2.21 -12.22 -7.76
N ARG A 15 -2.60 -13.47 -7.49
CA ARG A 15 -4.01 -13.84 -7.29
C ARG A 15 -4.61 -13.13 -6.08
N ASN A 16 -3.87 -13.02 -4.98
CA ASN A 16 -4.32 -12.31 -3.78
C ASN A 16 -4.55 -10.81 -4.02
N ASN A 17 -3.75 -10.16 -4.86
CA ASN A 17 -3.93 -8.74 -5.19
C ASN A 17 -5.17 -8.52 -6.06
N GLU A 18 -5.45 -9.40 -7.03
CA GLU A 18 -6.66 -9.36 -7.84
C GLU A 18 -7.92 -9.57 -7.00
N ASP A 19 -7.86 -10.42 -5.97
CA ASP A 19 -8.97 -10.63 -5.03
C ASP A 19 -9.20 -9.39 -4.13
N ILE A 20 -8.13 -8.63 -3.79
CA ILE A 20 -8.21 -7.44 -2.94
C ILE A 20 -8.73 -6.22 -3.70
N LEU A 21 -8.29 -6.02 -4.93
CA LEU A 21 -8.74 -4.95 -5.81
C LEU A 21 -8.80 -5.45 -7.26
N PRO A 22 -9.94 -6.02 -7.68
CA PRO A 22 -10.13 -6.49 -9.05
C PRO A 22 -9.92 -5.38 -10.07
N GLY A 23 -9.10 -5.65 -11.09
CA GLY A 23 -8.77 -4.68 -12.13
C GLY A 23 -7.84 -3.56 -11.67
N ALA A 24 -7.07 -3.75 -10.61
CA ALA A 24 -5.98 -2.85 -10.24
C ALA A 24 -5.02 -2.73 -11.43
N ASP A 25 -4.70 -1.50 -11.83
CA ASP A 25 -3.85 -1.20 -12.98
C ASP A 25 -2.55 -0.47 -12.61
N TRP A 26 -2.31 -0.31 -11.31
CA TRP A 26 -1.06 0.17 -10.74
C TRP A 26 -0.79 -0.50 -9.39
N CYS A 27 0.46 -0.93 -9.18
CA CYS A 27 0.90 -1.57 -7.96
C CYS A 27 2.31 -1.10 -7.59
N ASP A 28 2.54 -0.93 -6.30
CA ASP A 28 3.86 -0.63 -5.73
C ASP A 28 4.02 -1.43 -4.44
N ARG A 29 5.18 -2.06 -4.21
CA ARG A 29 5.44 -2.88 -3.03
C ARG A 29 6.82 -2.59 -2.45
N PHE A 30 6.86 -2.45 -1.14
CA PHE A 30 8.08 -2.33 -0.35
C PHE A 30 8.12 -3.39 0.73
N GLN A 31 9.31 -3.85 1.05
CA GLN A 31 9.56 -4.77 2.16
C GLN A 31 10.65 -4.22 3.07
N GLY A 32 10.57 -4.56 4.35
CA GLY A 32 11.58 -4.27 5.36
C GLY A 32 11.49 -5.23 6.53
N GLU A 33 12.56 -5.37 7.29
CA GLU A 33 12.62 -6.22 8.45
C GLU A 33 12.41 -5.42 9.73
N MET A 34 11.51 -5.87 10.60
CA MET A 34 11.19 -5.24 11.88
C MET A 34 11.66 -6.15 13.03
N MET A 35 12.47 -5.61 13.93
CA MET A 35 12.98 -6.31 15.13
C MET A 35 12.00 -6.26 16.31
N ARG A 36 10.70 -6.44 16.03
CA ARG A 36 9.63 -6.44 17.04
C ARG A 36 8.68 -7.60 16.79
N PRO A 37 9.04 -8.82 17.22
CA PRO A 37 8.18 -9.98 17.03
C PRO A 37 6.87 -9.84 17.84
N GLY A 38 5.80 -10.43 17.32
CA GLY A 38 4.51 -10.52 18.01
C GLY A 38 3.54 -9.37 17.78
N MET A 39 3.88 -8.35 16.97
CA MET A 39 2.92 -7.32 16.56
C MET A 39 1.91 -7.90 15.55
N THR A 40 0.68 -7.39 15.59
CA THR A 40 -0.32 -7.69 14.57
C THR A 40 -0.14 -6.76 13.36
N SER A 41 -0.65 -7.16 12.21
CA SER A 41 -0.62 -6.33 10.98
C SER A 41 -1.32 -4.98 11.17
N LEU A 42 -2.37 -4.92 12.02
CA LEU A 42 -3.05 -3.67 12.36
C LEU A 42 -2.18 -2.75 13.23
N ASP A 43 -1.45 -3.31 14.21
CA ASP A 43 -0.53 -2.52 15.04
C ASP A 43 0.59 -1.94 14.19
N VAL A 44 1.15 -2.73 13.27
CA VAL A 44 2.17 -2.28 12.33
C VAL A 44 1.60 -1.22 11.38
N SER A 45 0.38 -1.41 10.86
CA SER A 45 -0.29 -0.41 10.01
C SER A 45 -0.42 0.94 10.72
N ARG A 46 -0.84 0.94 11.97
CA ARG A 46 -0.92 2.16 12.79
C ARG A 46 0.46 2.76 13.03
N LEU A 47 1.44 1.94 13.39
CA LEU A 47 2.81 2.40 13.62
C LEU A 47 3.40 3.11 12.39
N LEU A 48 3.15 2.59 11.19
CA LEU A 48 3.67 3.14 9.93
C LEU A 48 2.90 4.37 9.45
N LEU A 49 1.58 4.44 9.69
CA LEU A 49 0.71 5.41 9.04
C LEU A 49 0.24 6.54 9.97
N ASP A 50 0.17 6.33 11.30
CA ASP A 50 -0.32 7.35 12.25
C ASP A 50 0.72 8.43 12.55
N HIS A 51 2.01 8.15 12.30
CA HIS A 51 3.11 9.07 12.60
C HIS A 51 3.98 9.37 11.35
N PRO A 52 3.39 9.93 10.28
CA PRO A 52 4.17 10.23 9.08
C PRO A 52 5.18 11.36 9.36
N PRO A 53 6.37 11.34 8.73
CA PRO A 53 7.29 12.45 8.75
C PRO A 53 6.61 13.79 8.37
N ALA A 54 7.03 14.89 8.96
CA ALA A 54 6.38 16.20 8.82
C ALA A 54 6.21 16.66 7.35
N TRP A 55 7.17 16.35 6.47
CA TRP A 55 7.07 16.68 5.05
C TRP A 55 5.94 15.92 4.32
N ILE A 56 5.61 14.70 4.77
CA ILE A 56 4.49 13.90 4.25
C ILE A 56 3.17 14.54 4.67
N SER A 57 3.07 15.01 5.92
CA SER A 57 1.89 15.74 6.40
C SER A 57 1.66 17.02 5.57
N GLY A 58 2.72 17.73 5.19
CA GLY A 58 2.65 18.88 4.28
C GLY A 58 2.13 18.51 2.88
N LEU A 59 2.58 17.39 2.31
CA LEU A 59 2.07 16.88 1.03
C LEU A 59 0.60 16.47 1.12
N MET A 60 0.17 15.86 2.21
CA MET A 60 -1.24 15.51 2.44
C MET A 60 -2.11 16.77 2.57
N ALA A 61 -1.64 17.80 3.25
CA ALA A 61 -2.34 19.09 3.32
C ALA A 61 -2.46 19.74 1.93
N LEU A 62 -1.39 19.72 1.13
CA LEU A 62 -1.40 20.22 -0.24
C LEU A 62 -2.39 19.41 -1.12
N ARG A 63 -2.35 18.07 -1.03
CA ARG A 63 -3.30 17.19 -1.71
C ARG A 63 -4.74 17.57 -1.36
N ASN A 64 -5.04 17.70 -0.07
CA ASN A 64 -6.39 18.03 0.39
C ASN A 64 -6.86 19.39 -0.14
N ARG A 65 -5.95 20.38 -0.20
CA ARG A 65 -6.24 21.70 -0.79
C ARG A 65 -6.51 21.64 -2.29
N VAL A 66 -5.73 20.84 -3.03
CA VAL A 66 -5.95 20.62 -4.47
C VAL A 66 -7.27 19.90 -4.71
N VAL A 67 -7.52 18.81 -3.97
CA VAL A 67 -8.74 18.00 -4.08
C VAL A 67 -9.99 18.83 -3.77
N SER A 68 -9.94 19.73 -2.76
CA SER A 68 -11.05 20.61 -2.41
C SER A 68 -11.38 21.62 -3.51
N LEU A 69 -10.40 22.09 -4.29
CA LEU A 69 -10.61 22.98 -5.43
C LEU A 69 -11.41 22.31 -6.57
N PHE A 70 -11.35 21.00 -6.67
CA PHE A 70 -12.09 20.21 -7.65
C PHE A 70 -13.41 19.65 -7.11
N GLY A 71 -13.87 20.09 -5.91
CA GLY A 71 -15.14 19.67 -5.31
C GLY A 71 -15.19 18.19 -4.92
N LEU A 72 -14.03 17.53 -4.85
CA LEU A 72 -13.94 16.15 -4.40
C LEU A 72 -14.05 16.10 -2.88
N LYS A 73 -14.93 15.24 -2.36
CA LYS A 73 -15.13 15.09 -0.93
C LYS A 73 -13.84 14.59 -0.27
N THR A 74 -13.42 15.31 0.75
CA THR A 74 -12.44 14.81 1.71
C THR A 74 -13.02 13.53 2.34
N VAL A 75 -12.22 12.49 2.47
CA VAL A 75 -12.67 11.23 3.10
C VAL A 75 -13.26 11.56 4.47
N GLU A 76 -14.58 11.52 4.60
CA GLU A 76 -15.24 11.54 5.91
C GLU A 76 -14.81 10.26 6.61
N LEU A 77 -14.21 10.40 7.80
CA LEU A 77 -13.84 9.29 8.66
C LEU A 77 -15.08 8.44 8.91
N VAL A 78 -15.19 7.34 8.21
CA VAL A 78 -16.24 6.34 8.49
C VAL A 78 -16.00 5.84 9.91
N ALA A 79 -17.05 5.81 10.72
CA ALA A 79 -17.00 5.27 12.07
C ALA A 79 -16.52 3.82 12.02
N GLY A 80 -15.27 3.56 12.45
CA GLY A 80 -14.62 2.24 12.40
C GLY A 80 -13.13 2.32 12.71
N ALA A 81 -12.47 1.19 12.71
CA ALA A 81 -11.01 1.13 12.87
C ALA A 81 -10.33 1.83 11.68
N SER A 82 -9.34 2.67 11.97
CA SER A 82 -8.54 3.37 10.97
C SER A 82 -7.06 3.32 11.32
N ALA A 83 -6.19 3.53 10.33
CA ALA A 83 -4.78 3.77 10.50
C ALA A 83 -4.33 4.81 9.48
N GLY A 84 -3.64 5.86 9.94
CA GLY A 84 -3.23 7.00 9.10
C GLY A 84 -4.39 7.75 8.44
N GLY A 85 -5.59 7.68 9.03
CA GLY A 85 -6.81 8.24 8.44
C GLY A 85 -7.45 7.39 7.33
N PHE A 86 -6.91 6.18 7.04
CA PHE A 86 -7.50 5.25 6.08
C PHE A 86 -8.40 4.24 6.80
N PRO A 87 -9.64 4.02 6.32
CA PRO A 87 -10.53 2.98 6.85
C PRO A 87 -9.90 1.59 6.74
N VAL A 88 -10.04 0.77 7.78
CA VAL A 88 -9.67 -0.65 7.76
C VAL A 88 -10.82 -1.42 7.12
N LEU A 89 -10.56 -2.08 6.00
CA LEU A 89 -11.53 -2.90 5.26
C LEU A 89 -11.54 -4.33 5.77
N SER A 90 -10.38 -4.87 6.09
CA SER A 90 -10.23 -6.18 6.74
C SER A 90 -8.93 -6.22 7.54
N SER A 91 -8.91 -7.03 8.60
CA SER A 91 -7.72 -7.23 9.42
C SER A 91 -7.67 -8.64 9.98
N SER A 92 -6.48 -9.22 9.92
CA SER A 92 -6.11 -10.47 10.58
C SER A 92 -4.79 -10.25 11.34
N ARG A 93 -4.24 -11.29 11.97
CA ARG A 93 -2.93 -11.18 12.62
C ARG A 93 -1.81 -10.86 11.61
N GLU A 94 -1.89 -11.42 10.41
CA GLU A 94 -0.84 -11.39 9.39
C GLU A 94 -1.09 -10.35 8.30
N ARG A 95 -2.36 -9.96 8.05
CA ARG A 95 -2.72 -9.05 6.97
C ARG A 95 -3.76 -8.03 7.41
N THR A 96 -3.49 -6.76 7.10
CA THR A 96 -4.47 -5.67 7.18
C THR A 96 -4.62 -5.02 5.81
N VAL A 97 -5.86 -4.84 5.38
CA VAL A 97 -6.23 -4.12 4.16
C VAL A 97 -6.93 -2.82 4.56
N LEU A 98 -6.36 -1.70 4.10
CA LEU A 98 -6.92 -0.36 4.26
C LEU A 98 -7.24 0.22 2.88
N GLY A 99 -8.12 1.20 2.83
CA GLY A 99 -8.37 1.92 1.59
C GLY A 99 -9.77 2.45 1.48
N PHE A 100 -10.07 2.99 0.31
CA PHE A 100 -11.39 3.54 -0.03
C PHE A 100 -11.59 3.54 -1.54
N ASP A 101 -12.86 3.71 -1.94
CA ASP A 101 -13.29 3.85 -3.32
C ASP A 101 -13.72 5.30 -3.56
N ASP A 102 -13.21 5.91 -4.63
CA ASP A 102 -13.55 7.27 -5.05
C ASP A 102 -14.00 7.30 -6.52
N HIS A 103 -14.53 8.43 -6.96
CA HIS A 103 -15.01 8.62 -8.34
C HIS A 103 -13.90 8.49 -9.40
N HIS A 104 -12.67 8.83 -9.06
CA HIS A 104 -11.55 8.88 -10.01
C HIS A 104 -10.59 7.69 -9.89
N LEU A 105 -10.51 7.06 -8.71
CA LEU A 105 -9.70 5.87 -8.48
C LEU A 105 -10.19 5.10 -7.24
N ASP A 106 -9.92 3.81 -7.21
CA ASP A 106 -9.97 3.00 -6.00
C ASP A 106 -8.56 2.72 -5.52
N PHE A 107 -8.40 2.60 -4.23
CA PHE A 107 -7.11 2.54 -3.59
C PHE A 107 -7.11 1.55 -2.42
N ARG A 108 -6.09 0.71 -2.34
CA ARG A 108 -5.85 -0.21 -1.22
C ARG A 108 -4.39 -0.14 -0.77
N ILE A 109 -4.20 -0.13 0.55
CA ILE A 109 -2.92 -0.43 1.18
C ILE A 109 -3.05 -1.79 1.85
N VAL A 110 -2.16 -2.69 1.54
CA VAL A 110 -2.07 -4.02 2.15
C VAL A 110 -0.80 -4.08 2.97
N VAL A 111 -0.94 -4.33 4.26
CA VAL A 111 0.19 -4.56 5.16
C VAL A 111 0.22 -6.02 5.52
N ASP A 112 1.23 -6.72 5.05
CA ASP A 112 1.48 -8.14 5.32
C ASP A 112 2.64 -8.31 6.29
N LEU A 113 2.48 -9.24 7.21
CA LEU A 113 3.51 -9.67 8.14
C LEU A 113 3.82 -11.15 7.94
N GLU A 114 5.10 -11.47 7.87
CA GLU A 114 5.61 -12.83 7.92
C GLU A 114 6.54 -12.96 9.13
N GLU A 115 6.18 -13.86 10.05
CA GLU A 115 6.99 -14.10 11.25
C GLU A 115 8.23 -14.95 10.88
N GLN A 116 9.39 -14.48 11.31
CA GLN A 116 10.66 -15.19 11.26
C GLN A 116 11.23 -15.24 12.69
N GLU A 117 12.08 -16.21 12.99
CA GLU A 117 12.54 -16.56 14.35
C GLU A 117 12.70 -15.41 15.35
N CYS A 118 13.36 -14.30 14.95
CA CYS A 118 13.62 -13.13 15.82
C CYS A 118 13.14 -11.80 15.24
N ARG A 119 12.43 -11.81 14.11
CA ARG A 119 12.01 -10.62 13.37
C ARG A 119 10.72 -10.87 12.62
N GLN A 120 10.10 -9.79 12.16
CA GLN A 120 8.95 -9.84 11.26
C GLN A 120 9.35 -9.21 9.93
N LEU A 121 9.09 -9.91 8.82
CA LEU A 121 9.14 -9.30 7.49
C LEU A 121 7.85 -8.53 7.26
N VAL A 122 7.97 -7.23 7.07
CA VAL A 122 6.86 -6.32 6.81
C VAL A 122 6.82 -6.02 5.33
N SER A 123 5.68 -6.27 4.68
CA SER A 123 5.44 -5.89 3.29
C SER A 123 4.31 -4.87 3.22
N VAL A 124 4.53 -3.76 2.54
CA VAL A 124 3.51 -2.75 2.26
C VAL A 124 3.26 -2.71 0.78
N THR A 125 2.07 -3.12 0.35
CA THR A 125 1.63 -3.12 -1.04
C THR A 125 0.57 -2.06 -1.23
N THR A 126 0.71 -1.22 -2.24
CA THR A 126 -0.32 -0.26 -2.64
C THR A 126 -0.88 -0.66 -3.99
N LEU A 127 -2.19 -0.82 -4.05
CA LEU A 127 -2.94 -1.15 -5.26
C LEU A 127 -3.82 0.04 -5.64
N VAL A 128 -3.87 0.37 -6.91
CA VAL A 128 -4.74 1.42 -7.44
C VAL A 128 -5.45 0.93 -8.68
N ARG A 129 -6.75 1.20 -8.78
CA ARG A 129 -7.56 1.06 -9.98
C ARG A 129 -8.00 2.44 -10.44
N ARG A 130 -7.53 2.89 -11.60
CA ARG A 130 -7.85 4.20 -12.17
C ARG A 130 -9.15 4.12 -12.95
N LYS A 131 -10.14 4.92 -12.59
CA LYS A 131 -11.47 4.87 -13.22
C LYS A 131 -11.60 5.81 -14.42
N ASN A 132 -10.83 6.89 -14.45
CA ASN A 132 -10.94 7.92 -15.49
C ASN A 132 -9.60 8.64 -15.73
N LEU A 133 -9.60 9.59 -16.67
CA LEU A 133 -8.42 10.35 -17.05
C LEU A 133 -7.86 11.17 -15.87
N PHE A 134 -8.72 11.69 -15.00
CA PHE A 134 -8.28 12.44 -13.81
C PHE A 134 -7.49 11.54 -12.86
N GLY A 135 -7.96 10.30 -12.60
CA GLY A 135 -7.22 9.31 -11.81
C GLY A 135 -5.85 8.97 -12.42
N ARG A 136 -5.73 8.94 -13.76
CA ARG A 136 -4.44 8.74 -14.45
C ARG A 136 -3.48 9.91 -14.24
N LEU A 137 -3.94 11.13 -14.41
CA LEU A 137 -3.14 12.34 -14.19
C LEU A 137 -2.74 12.51 -12.74
N TYR A 138 -3.67 12.22 -11.83
CA TYR A 138 -3.40 12.23 -10.38
C TYR A 138 -2.29 11.24 -10.02
N LEU A 139 -2.38 10.00 -10.47
CA LEU A 139 -1.37 8.98 -10.16
C LEU A 139 -0.02 9.29 -10.82
N LEU A 140 -0.02 9.90 -12.03
CA LEU A 140 1.20 10.35 -12.68
C LEU A 140 1.93 11.40 -11.83
N ALA A 141 1.19 12.33 -11.22
CA ALA A 141 1.74 13.35 -10.34
C ALA A 141 2.16 12.79 -8.98
N VAL A 142 1.37 11.89 -8.38
CA VAL A 142 1.59 11.36 -7.02
C VAL A 142 2.57 10.18 -7.00
N GLY A 143 2.62 9.36 -8.04
CA GLY A 143 3.44 8.15 -8.11
C GLY A 143 4.92 8.33 -7.77
N PRO A 144 5.62 9.36 -8.30
CA PRO A 144 7.01 9.63 -7.95
C PRO A 144 7.22 9.93 -6.46
N PHE A 145 6.25 10.63 -5.84
CA PHE A 145 6.28 10.91 -4.40
C PHE A 145 5.97 9.67 -3.57
N HIS A 146 5.02 8.84 -4.02
CA HIS A 146 4.63 7.60 -3.34
C HIS A 146 5.82 6.67 -3.13
N ARG A 147 6.68 6.52 -4.13
CA ARG A 147 7.91 5.72 -4.05
C ARG A 147 8.92 6.23 -3.02
N ARG A 148 8.79 7.46 -2.56
CA ARG A 148 9.61 8.05 -1.48
C ARG A 148 8.87 8.04 -0.14
N ILE A 149 7.54 8.19 -0.17
CA ILE A 149 6.69 8.23 1.03
C ILE A 149 6.73 6.88 1.75
N VAL A 150 6.45 5.77 1.06
CA VAL A 150 6.36 4.46 1.70
C VAL A 150 7.67 4.05 2.38
N PRO A 151 8.85 4.11 1.73
CA PRO A 151 10.10 3.84 2.44
C PRO A 151 10.38 4.79 3.59
N ALA A 152 9.98 6.07 3.49
CA ALA A 152 10.21 7.05 4.55
C ALA A 152 9.35 6.77 5.79
N THR A 153 8.16 6.21 5.64
CA THR A 153 7.34 5.77 6.78
C THR A 153 7.84 4.46 7.39
N MET A 154 8.44 3.57 6.59
CA MET A 154 8.95 2.28 7.07
C MET A 154 10.31 2.38 7.78
N ARG A 155 11.25 3.19 7.26
CA ARG A 155 12.63 3.29 7.76
C ARG A 155 12.81 3.57 9.25
N PRO A 156 11.95 4.34 9.95
CA PRO A 156 12.07 4.51 11.40
C PRO A 156 11.86 3.22 12.21
N PHE A 157 11.21 2.22 11.63
CA PHE A 157 10.77 1.00 12.31
C PHE A 157 11.32 -0.28 11.68
N CYS A 158 11.75 -0.21 10.42
CA CYS A 158 12.24 -1.36 9.65
C CYS A 158 13.65 -1.10 9.14
N THR A 159 14.48 -2.15 9.17
CA THR A 159 15.77 -2.20 8.48
C THR A 159 15.58 -2.77 7.06
N ASP A 160 16.60 -2.63 6.19
CA ASP A 160 16.62 -3.18 4.83
C ASP A 160 15.37 -2.88 3.99
N VAL A 161 14.83 -1.67 4.14
CA VAL A 161 13.67 -1.24 3.36
C VAL A 161 14.04 -1.13 1.89
N ARG A 162 13.42 -1.98 1.07
CA ARG A 162 13.69 -2.08 -0.37
C ARG A 162 12.40 -2.22 -1.18
N PRO A 163 12.38 -1.71 -2.42
CA PRO A 163 11.30 -2.02 -3.34
C PRO A 163 11.35 -3.51 -3.70
N VAL A 164 10.20 -4.13 -3.80
CA VAL A 164 10.05 -5.46 -4.38
C VAL A 164 9.61 -5.25 -5.82
N SER A 165 10.41 -5.74 -6.77
CA SER A 165 10.07 -5.68 -8.19
C SER A 165 8.77 -6.47 -8.41
N THR A 166 7.67 -5.76 -8.49
CA THR A 166 6.48 -6.27 -9.16
C THR A 166 6.81 -6.19 -10.64
N GLU A 167 7.25 -7.31 -11.20
CA GLU A 167 7.56 -7.38 -12.62
C GLU A 167 6.37 -6.88 -13.43
N THR A 168 6.67 -6.08 -14.41
CA THR A 168 5.88 -5.29 -15.34
C THR A 168 4.84 -6.10 -16.17
N ALA A 169 4.19 -7.08 -15.58
CA ALA A 169 3.15 -7.90 -16.24
C ALA A 169 1.83 -7.13 -16.48
N TRP A 170 1.68 -5.93 -15.92
CA TRP A 170 0.43 -5.17 -15.97
C TRP A 170 0.29 -4.25 -17.20
N PHE A 171 1.38 -4.02 -17.95
CA PHE A 171 1.33 -3.14 -19.14
C PHE A 171 1.03 -3.86 -20.46
N SER A 172 0.84 -5.18 -20.45
CA SER A 172 0.74 -5.99 -21.67
C SER A 172 -0.59 -6.73 -21.83
N ARG A 173 -1.73 -6.15 -21.44
CA ARG A 173 -3.02 -6.60 -22.00
C ARG A 173 -3.60 -5.51 -22.89
N PRO A 174 -3.55 -5.70 -24.24
CA PRO A 174 -4.43 -4.94 -25.13
C PRO A 174 -5.86 -5.34 -24.77
N ALA A 175 -6.74 -4.34 -24.64
CA ALA A 175 -8.18 -4.55 -24.58
C ALA A 175 -8.56 -5.36 -25.81
N SER A 176 -8.86 -6.65 -25.61
CA SER A 176 -9.55 -7.45 -26.61
C SER A 176 -10.99 -6.98 -26.65
N GLY A 177 -11.38 -6.51 -27.84
CA GLY A 177 -12.67 -5.98 -28.22
C GLY A 177 -13.86 -6.91 -28.03
#